data_62c5e96b23f30c58de267a4644111e63
#
_entry.id   62c5e96b23f30c58de267a4644111e63
#
_cell.length_a   1.000
_cell.length_b   1.000
_cell.length_c   1.000
_cell.angle_alpha   90.00
_cell.angle_beta   90.00
_cell.angle_gamma   90.00
#
_symmetry.space_group_name_H-M   'P 1'
#
loop_
_entity.id
_entity.type
_entity.pdbx_description
1 polymer ?
#
loop_
_entity_poly.entity_id
_entity_poly.type
_entity_poly.pdbx_seq_one_letter_code
_entity_poly.pdbx_strand_id
1 'polypeptide(L)'
;MPRGRMSAPKDIDKLINDADYNDIGGDKTKHEYHAEAREAGAKSFHSVAYDTPFKHSKTLQNNKQILIDVNHFIRQEFGCRSIREVTPQMVGAYLQHKIDSGVQSSTFFRTIAPAANNLEAMLNRVGVAADFQGEIKTMKAIAAERCAAPDMSSRNYGDNAERVIAAIKDDTARFCCHLQLSYGLRANESYKIHLIPGRENVMEIHQKGGARTIKEVSPEDYQKLVSLSGGRDNYYISDYQTVRRAWGDACDRMGVADNGLHGLRATYAHRSYDAHIARGLSAAEAKAEVSQELGHTRLEIVDTYLR
;
A
#
# COMPACT_ATOMS: atom_id res chain seq x y z
N MET A 1 23.49 17.78 -34.76
CA MET A 1 23.32 16.38 -34.34
C MET A 1 21.92 16.20 -33.81
N PRO A 2 21.11 15.24 -34.28
CA PRO A 2 19.80 15.01 -33.68
C PRO A 2 20.04 14.61 -32.23
N ARG A 3 19.41 15.30 -31.29
CA ARG A 3 19.45 14.95 -29.86
C ARG A 3 18.93 13.50 -29.70
N GLY A 4 19.77 12.62 -29.17
CA GLY A 4 19.40 11.22 -28.95
C GLY A 4 18.09 11.10 -28.15
N ARG A 5 17.30 10.07 -28.47
CA ARG A 5 16.02 9.79 -27.80
C ARG A 5 16.27 9.59 -26.30
N MET A 6 15.56 10.35 -25.46
CA MET A 6 15.64 10.21 -24.00
C MET A 6 15.09 8.83 -23.59
N SER A 7 15.70 8.16 -22.59
CA SER A 7 15.14 6.90 -22.07
C SER A 7 13.78 7.14 -21.40
N ALA A 8 12.90 6.13 -21.40
CA ALA A 8 11.58 6.27 -20.81
C ALA A 8 11.60 6.71 -19.33
N PRO A 9 12.47 6.17 -18.44
CA PRO A 9 12.56 6.66 -17.07
C PRO A 9 12.94 8.15 -16.98
N LYS A 10 13.92 8.60 -17.75
CA LYS A 10 14.35 10.01 -17.76
C LYS A 10 13.27 10.95 -18.30
N ASP A 11 12.49 10.48 -19.29
CA ASP A 11 11.39 11.24 -19.87
C ASP A 11 10.26 11.45 -18.84
N ILE A 12 9.96 10.43 -18.05
CA ILE A 12 8.98 10.51 -16.95
C ILE A 12 9.51 11.39 -15.81
N ASP A 13 10.78 11.23 -15.41
CA ASP A 13 11.38 12.10 -14.39
C ASP A 13 11.32 13.58 -14.80
N LYS A 14 11.62 13.84 -16.06
CA LYS A 14 11.54 15.20 -16.60
C LYS A 14 10.10 15.73 -16.57
N LEU A 15 9.10 14.92 -16.96
CA LEU A 15 7.69 15.35 -16.90
C LEU A 15 7.26 15.67 -15.46
N ILE A 16 7.57 14.79 -14.49
CA ILE A 16 7.21 14.99 -13.08
C ILE A 16 7.83 16.30 -12.54
N ASN A 17 9.09 16.55 -12.86
CA ASN A 17 9.79 17.76 -12.41
C ASN A 17 9.27 19.03 -13.10
N ASP A 18 9.09 19.00 -14.43
CA ASP A 18 8.58 20.14 -15.18
C ASP A 18 7.14 20.49 -14.79
N ALA A 19 6.34 19.51 -14.36
CA ALA A 19 4.96 19.70 -13.88
C ALA A 19 4.88 20.14 -12.42
N ASP A 20 6.01 20.18 -11.70
CA ASP A 20 6.04 20.37 -10.23
C ASP A 20 5.06 19.42 -9.49
N TYR A 21 5.09 18.14 -9.89
CA TYR A 21 4.13 17.12 -9.40
C TYR A 21 4.71 16.25 -8.28
N ASN A 22 5.85 16.65 -7.72
CA ASN A 22 6.54 15.98 -6.62
C ASN A 22 6.73 16.96 -5.45
N ASP A 23 5.91 16.80 -4.40
CA ASP A 23 5.97 17.61 -3.19
C ASP A 23 6.23 16.72 -1.95
N ILE A 24 7.16 15.78 -2.08
CA ILE A 24 7.59 14.93 -0.98
C ILE A 24 8.45 15.77 -0.03
N GLY A 25 8.00 15.87 1.23
CA GLY A 25 8.67 16.67 2.26
C GLY A 25 8.32 18.16 2.23
N GLY A 26 7.44 18.60 1.31
CA GLY A 26 6.90 19.96 1.33
C GLY A 26 5.99 20.23 2.53
N ASP A 27 5.81 21.48 2.86
CA ASP A 27 5.11 21.93 4.07
C ASP A 27 3.60 21.61 4.06
N LYS A 28 2.96 21.62 2.89
CA LYS A 28 1.54 21.31 2.76
C LYS A 28 1.26 19.83 2.92
N THR A 29 0.23 19.51 3.69
CA THR A 29 -0.32 18.16 3.78
C THR A 29 -1.22 17.84 2.58
N LYS A 30 -1.48 16.55 2.34
CA LYS A 30 -2.45 16.13 1.33
C LYS A 30 -3.86 16.69 1.60
N HIS A 31 -4.24 16.88 2.87
CA HIS A 31 -5.54 17.41 3.25
C HIS A 31 -5.67 18.89 2.90
N GLU A 32 -4.60 19.68 3.05
CA GLU A 32 -4.57 21.09 2.64
C GLU A 32 -4.72 21.24 1.13
N TYR A 33 -4.00 20.44 0.33
CA TYR A 33 -4.23 20.40 -1.13
C TYR A 33 -5.68 20.08 -1.49
N HIS A 34 -6.29 19.11 -0.78
CA HIS A 34 -7.70 18.76 -1.01
C HIS A 34 -8.67 19.86 -0.60
N ALA A 35 -8.36 20.59 0.47
CA ALA A 35 -9.18 21.73 0.91
C ALA A 35 -9.12 22.86 -0.13
N GLU A 36 -7.92 23.27 -0.52
CA GLU A 36 -7.69 24.29 -1.55
C GLU A 36 -8.38 23.96 -2.89
N ALA A 37 -8.27 22.70 -3.35
CA ALA A 37 -8.94 22.27 -4.57
C ALA A 37 -10.47 22.39 -4.46
N ARG A 38 -11.06 22.07 -3.30
CA ARG A 38 -12.50 22.24 -3.06
C ARG A 38 -12.92 23.71 -2.99
N GLU A 39 -12.13 24.55 -2.33
CA GLU A 39 -12.33 25.99 -2.29
C GLU A 39 -12.24 26.62 -3.69
N ALA A 40 -11.34 26.09 -4.55
CA ALA A 40 -11.24 26.45 -5.96
C ALA A 40 -12.37 25.87 -6.84
N GLY A 41 -13.33 25.15 -6.26
CA GLY A 41 -14.53 24.66 -6.95
C GLY A 41 -14.48 23.20 -7.40
N ALA A 42 -13.49 22.39 -6.99
CA ALA A 42 -13.44 20.96 -7.30
C ALA A 42 -14.61 20.21 -6.62
N LYS A 43 -15.52 19.65 -7.42
CA LYS A 43 -16.74 18.99 -6.94
C LYS A 43 -16.65 17.47 -6.82
N SER A 44 -15.63 16.85 -7.42
CA SER A 44 -15.44 15.40 -7.42
C SER A 44 -14.12 15.02 -6.76
N PHE A 45 -14.03 13.78 -6.27
CA PHE A 45 -12.76 13.27 -5.75
C PHE A 45 -11.68 13.28 -6.84
N HIS A 46 -12.05 13.05 -8.10
CA HIS A 46 -11.13 13.10 -9.22
C HIS A 46 -10.55 14.52 -9.38
N SER A 47 -11.39 15.55 -9.44
CA SER A 47 -10.92 16.95 -9.59
C SER A 47 -10.09 17.41 -8.40
N VAL A 48 -10.40 16.95 -7.18
CA VAL A 48 -9.58 17.20 -5.98
C VAL A 48 -8.21 16.50 -6.08
N ALA A 49 -8.19 15.24 -6.51
CA ALA A 49 -6.94 14.48 -6.62
C ALA A 49 -6.06 14.94 -7.79
N TYR A 50 -6.66 15.51 -8.84
CA TYR A 50 -6.00 15.98 -10.04
C TYR A 50 -4.91 17.03 -9.76
N ASP A 51 -5.22 17.97 -8.85
CA ASP A 51 -4.29 19.06 -8.50
C ASP A 51 -3.35 18.71 -7.34
N THR A 52 -3.45 17.50 -6.80
CA THR A 52 -2.64 17.07 -5.65
C THR A 52 -1.34 16.40 -6.11
N PRO A 53 -0.17 16.99 -5.89
CA PRO A 53 1.11 16.37 -6.23
C PRO A 53 1.40 15.15 -5.34
N PHE A 54 2.44 14.38 -5.71
CA PHE A 54 2.86 13.23 -4.93
C PHE A 54 3.46 13.66 -3.58
N LYS A 55 2.81 13.31 -2.48
CA LYS A 55 3.24 13.60 -1.10
C LYS A 55 4.02 12.46 -0.44
N HIS A 56 4.05 11.27 -1.05
CA HIS A 56 4.69 10.09 -0.48
C HIS A 56 5.56 9.39 -1.53
N SER A 57 6.81 9.07 -1.14
CA SER A 57 7.79 8.42 -2.01
C SER A 57 7.27 7.11 -2.62
N LYS A 58 6.54 6.29 -1.85
CA LYS A 58 5.96 5.05 -2.37
C LYS A 58 4.88 5.28 -3.43
N THR A 59 4.05 6.31 -3.26
CA THR A 59 3.03 6.70 -4.26
C THR A 59 3.70 7.19 -5.52
N LEU A 60 4.72 8.04 -5.40
CA LEU A 60 5.53 8.51 -6.53
C LEU A 60 6.16 7.33 -7.27
N GLN A 61 6.84 6.42 -6.57
CA GLN A 61 7.51 5.28 -7.20
C GLN A 61 6.53 4.37 -7.95
N ASN A 62 5.37 4.06 -7.36
CA ASN A 62 4.36 3.24 -8.01
C ASN A 62 3.80 3.90 -9.27
N ASN A 63 3.46 5.20 -9.20
CA ASN A 63 3.00 5.94 -10.38
C ASN A 63 4.09 6.05 -11.44
N LYS A 64 5.31 6.39 -11.05
CA LYS A 64 6.46 6.47 -11.96
C LYS A 64 6.66 5.15 -12.73
N GLN A 65 6.56 4.00 -12.06
CA GLN A 65 6.71 2.70 -12.72
C GLN A 65 5.62 2.47 -13.79
N ILE A 66 4.37 2.84 -13.50
CA ILE A 66 3.28 2.72 -14.47
C ILE A 66 3.47 3.70 -15.63
N LEU A 67 3.87 4.94 -15.36
CA LEU A 67 4.11 5.93 -16.39
C LEU A 67 5.28 5.56 -17.31
N ILE A 68 6.32 4.92 -16.77
CA ILE A 68 7.41 4.34 -17.56
C ILE A 68 6.86 3.23 -18.47
N ASP A 69 5.98 2.38 -17.96
CA ASP A 69 5.34 1.32 -18.73
C ASP A 69 4.43 1.89 -19.86
N VAL A 70 3.62 2.93 -19.56
CA VAL A 70 2.88 3.69 -20.58
C VAL A 70 3.83 4.21 -21.65
N ASN A 71 4.94 4.86 -21.25
CA ASN A 71 5.89 5.45 -22.16
C ASN A 71 6.58 4.39 -23.05
N HIS A 72 6.91 3.23 -22.50
CA HIS A 72 7.41 2.11 -23.29
C HIS A 72 6.37 1.63 -24.30
N PHE A 73 5.13 1.45 -23.89
CA PHE A 73 4.04 1.01 -24.74
C PHE A 73 3.80 1.96 -25.91
N ILE A 74 3.65 3.27 -25.67
CA ILE A 74 3.40 4.23 -26.76
C ILE A 74 4.60 4.38 -27.70
N ARG A 75 5.81 4.18 -27.21
CA ARG A 75 7.02 4.17 -28.04
C ARG A 75 7.07 2.95 -28.95
N GLN A 76 6.66 1.80 -28.44
CA GLN A 76 6.69 0.53 -29.16
C GLN A 76 5.57 0.46 -30.19
N GLU A 77 4.34 0.77 -29.79
CA GLU A 77 3.15 0.58 -30.60
C GLU A 77 2.89 1.76 -31.56
N PHE A 78 3.25 2.98 -31.18
CA PHE A 78 2.93 4.20 -31.92
C PHE A 78 4.16 4.99 -32.39
N GLY A 79 5.35 4.55 -32.08
CA GLY A 79 6.59 5.20 -32.51
C GLY A 79 6.90 6.54 -31.82
N CYS A 80 6.17 6.90 -30.76
CA CYS A 80 6.37 8.16 -30.04
C CYS A 80 7.80 8.31 -29.53
N ARG A 81 8.30 9.55 -29.47
CA ARG A 81 9.65 9.85 -28.95
C ARG A 81 9.62 10.27 -27.50
N SER A 82 8.51 10.83 -27.03
CA SER A 82 8.31 11.32 -25.67
C SER A 82 6.91 10.99 -25.17
N ILE A 83 6.77 10.87 -23.84
CA ILE A 83 5.46 10.74 -23.19
C ILE A 83 4.53 11.94 -23.48
N ARG A 84 5.09 13.11 -23.84
CA ARG A 84 4.33 14.31 -24.18
C ARG A 84 3.57 14.21 -25.52
N GLU A 85 3.87 13.20 -26.31
CA GLU A 85 3.16 12.92 -27.57
C GLU A 85 1.95 12.00 -27.37
N VAL A 86 1.68 11.57 -26.12
CA VAL A 86 0.58 10.68 -25.81
C VAL A 86 -0.77 11.32 -26.14
N THR A 87 -1.64 10.56 -26.78
CA THR A 87 -3.01 10.96 -27.11
C THR A 87 -4.03 10.18 -26.27
N PRO A 88 -5.30 10.63 -26.19
CA PRO A 88 -6.36 9.85 -25.53
C PRO A 88 -6.47 8.42 -26.05
N GLN A 89 -6.40 8.24 -27.38
CA GLN A 89 -6.49 6.90 -28.01
C GLN A 89 -5.32 6.00 -27.60
N MET A 90 -4.11 6.54 -27.45
CA MET A 90 -2.94 5.78 -26.98
C MET A 90 -3.11 5.36 -25.50
N VAL A 91 -3.69 6.22 -24.65
CA VAL A 91 -4.04 5.86 -23.26
C VAL A 91 -5.09 4.76 -23.25
N GLY A 92 -6.15 4.89 -24.06
CA GLY A 92 -7.17 3.86 -24.21
C GLY A 92 -6.58 2.51 -24.64
N ALA A 93 -5.70 2.52 -25.64
CA ALA A 93 -5.00 1.32 -26.13
C ALA A 93 -4.12 0.68 -25.03
N TYR A 94 -3.39 1.49 -24.26
CA TYR A 94 -2.60 1.00 -23.13
C TYR A 94 -3.48 0.37 -22.04
N LEU A 95 -4.56 1.03 -21.66
CA LEU A 95 -5.49 0.52 -20.65
C LEU A 95 -6.13 -0.79 -21.12
N GLN A 96 -6.52 -0.88 -22.41
CA GLN A 96 -7.02 -2.12 -23.03
C GLN A 96 -5.96 -3.22 -22.99
N HIS A 97 -4.71 -2.92 -23.35
CA HIS A 97 -3.59 -3.87 -23.27
C HIS A 97 -3.42 -4.43 -21.86
N LYS A 98 -3.57 -3.59 -20.81
CA LYS A 98 -3.53 -4.06 -19.41
C LYS A 98 -4.68 -4.98 -19.05
N ILE A 99 -5.90 -4.69 -19.51
CA ILE A 99 -7.06 -5.56 -19.33
C ILE A 99 -6.81 -6.92 -20.00
N ASP A 100 -6.34 -6.91 -21.26
CA ASP A 100 -6.07 -8.11 -22.03
C ASP A 100 -4.92 -8.96 -21.48
N SER A 101 -3.97 -8.33 -20.78
CA SER A 101 -2.90 -9.01 -20.05
C SER A 101 -3.35 -9.67 -18.73
N GLY A 102 -4.64 -9.62 -18.40
CA GLY A 102 -5.22 -10.28 -17.24
C GLY A 102 -4.97 -9.58 -15.89
N VAL A 103 -4.79 -8.25 -15.91
CA VAL A 103 -4.64 -7.51 -14.66
C VAL A 103 -5.88 -7.65 -13.78
N GLN A 104 -5.69 -7.80 -12.46
CA GLN A 104 -6.81 -7.84 -11.52
C GLN A 104 -7.55 -6.49 -11.47
N SER A 105 -8.87 -6.53 -11.29
CA SER A 105 -9.72 -5.33 -11.24
C SER A 105 -9.24 -4.34 -10.17
N SER A 106 -8.84 -4.83 -8.98
CA SER A 106 -8.30 -3.99 -7.90
C SER A 106 -7.04 -3.21 -8.31
N THR A 107 -6.14 -3.82 -9.07
CA THR A 107 -4.93 -3.17 -9.60
C THR A 107 -5.30 -2.16 -10.67
N PHE A 108 -6.22 -2.51 -11.58
CA PHE A 108 -6.68 -1.59 -12.62
C PHE A 108 -7.29 -0.31 -12.02
N PHE A 109 -8.28 -0.47 -11.12
CA PHE A 109 -9.04 0.66 -10.56
C PHE A 109 -8.24 1.49 -9.54
N ARG A 110 -7.34 0.87 -8.77
CA ARG A 110 -6.63 1.55 -7.68
C ARG A 110 -5.25 2.08 -8.07
N THR A 111 -4.71 1.61 -9.20
CA THR A 111 -3.32 1.92 -9.53
C THR A 111 -3.17 2.39 -10.98
N ILE A 112 -3.65 1.62 -11.97
CA ILE A 112 -3.40 1.92 -13.40
C ILE A 112 -4.24 3.10 -13.87
N ALA A 113 -5.55 3.07 -13.70
CA ALA A 113 -6.42 4.16 -14.10
C ALA A 113 -6.11 5.50 -13.35
N PRO A 114 -5.81 5.50 -12.02
CA PRO A 114 -5.33 6.71 -11.37
C PRO A 114 -4.01 7.24 -11.90
N ALA A 115 -3.07 6.38 -12.34
CA ALA A 115 -1.83 6.85 -12.96
C ALA A 115 -2.07 7.57 -14.30
N ALA A 116 -3.06 7.12 -15.10
CA ALA A 116 -3.48 7.81 -16.32
C ALA A 116 -4.06 9.20 -16.00
N ASN A 117 -4.84 9.35 -14.92
CA ASN A 117 -5.32 10.66 -14.46
C ASN A 117 -4.17 11.58 -14.04
N ASN A 118 -3.17 11.04 -13.34
CA ASN A 118 -1.99 11.82 -12.94
C ASN A 118 -1.17 12.24 -14.16
N LEU A 119 -1.09 11.39 -15.19
CA LEU A 119 -0.43 11.74 -16.46
C LEU A 119 -1.13 12.92 -17.13
N GLU A 120 -2.46 12.89 -17.23
CA GLU A 120 -3.26 14.00 -17.77
C GLU A 120 -3.00 15.31 -17.01
N ALA A 121 -3.00 15.25 -15.67
CA ALA A 121 -2.73 16.41 -14.83
C ALA A 121 -1.35 17.00 -15.10
N MET A 122 -0.31 16.15 -15.13
CA MET A 122 1.06 16.60 -15.39
C MET A 122 1.23 17.20 -16.77
N LEU A 123 0.62 16.61 -17.80
CA LEU A 123 0.68 17.13 -19.17
C LEU A 123 0.04 18.52 -19.26
N ASN A 124 -1.15 18.69 -18.67
CA ASN A 124 -1.83 19.98 -18.66
C ASN A 124 -1.04 21.06 -17.91
N ARG A 125 -0.36 20.72 -16.81
CA ARG A 125 0.52 21.64 -16.08
C ARG A 125 1.73 22.12 -16.90
N VAL A 126 2.22 21.30 -17.83
CA VAL A 126 3.33 21.68 -18.71
C VAL A 126 2.86 22.26 -20.06
N GLY A 127 1.57 22.60 -20.18
CA GLY A 127 0.99 23.23 -21.36
C GLY A 127 0.71 22.28 -22.53
N VAL A 128 0.73 20.97 -22.30
CA VAL A 128 0.31 19.95 -23.27
C VAL A 128 -1.16 19.63 -23.01
N ALA A 129 -2.07 20.08 -23.91
CA ALA A 129 -3.49 19.80 -23.74
C ALA A 129 -3.77 18.29 -23.77
N ALA A 130 -4.30 17.77 -22.67
CA ALA A 130 -4.64 16.35 -22.50
C ALA A 130 -6.01 16.23 -21.83
N ASP A 131 -6.87 15.36 -22.40
CA ASP A 131 -8.15 14.94 -21.82
C ASP A 131 -8.32 13.44 -22.08
N PHE A 132 -8.09 12.64 -21.04
CA PHE A 132 -8.17 11.18 -21.09
C PHE A 132 -9.46 10.64 -20.47
N GLN A 133 -10.33 11.51 -19.96
CA GLN A 133 -11.47 11.10 -19.13
C GLN A 133 -12.46 10.19 -19.87
N GLY A 134 -12.70 10.47 -21.16
CA GLY A 134 -13.55 9.63 -22.01
C GLY A 134 -13.03 8.19 -22.10
N GLU A 135 -11.74 8.05 -22.44
CA GLU A 135 -11.07 6.74 -22.55
C GLU A 135 -10.98 6.00 -21.21
N ILE A 136 -10.59 6.72 -20.16
CA ILE A 136 -10.51 6.11 -18.81
C ILE A 136 -11.88 5.62 -18.35
N LYS A 137 -12.97 6.36 -18.61
CA LYS A 137 -14.34 5.96 -18.27
C LYS A 137 -14.74 4.71 -19.03
N THR A 138 -14.50 4.67 -20.34
CA THR A 138 -14.80 3.52 -21.19
C THR A 138 -14.01 2.28 -20.73
N MET A 139 -12.71 2.44 -20.50
CA MET A 139 -11.87 1.31 -20.06
C MET A 139 -12.21 0.83 -18.64
N LYS A 140 -12.68 1.71 -17.76
CA LYS A 140 -13.21 1.28 -16.45
C LYS A 140 -14.47 0.42 -16.57
N ALA A 141 -15.37 0.73 -17.50
CA ALA A 141 -16.54 -0.12 -17.75
C ALA A 141 -16.12 -1.50 -18.24
N ILE A 142 -15.23 -1.57 -19.23
CA ILE A 142 -14.70 -2.83 -19.76
C ILE A 142 -13.95 -3.63 -18.65
N ALA A 143 -13.13 -2.96 -17.84
CA ALA A 143 -12.39 -3.61 -16.76
C ALA A 143 -13.31 -4.18 -15.67
N ALA A 144 -14.45 -3.53 -15.40
CA ALA A 144 -15.44 -4.04 -14.45
C ALA A 144 -16.04 -5.39 -14.89
N GLU A 145 -16.15 -5.60 -16.19
CA GLU A 145 -16.71 -6.83 -16.76
C GLU A 145 -15.64 -7.91 -16.99
N ARG A 146 -14.43 -7.53 -17.41
CA ARG A 146 -13.41 -8.45 -17.91
C ARG A 146 -12.26 -8.76 -16.95
N CYS A 147 -11.93 -7.83 -16.04
CA CYS A 147 -10.85 -8.08 -15.09
C CYS A 147 -11.32 -9.02 -13.98
N ALA A 148 -10.45 -9.96 -13.61
CA ALA A 148 -10.72 -10.87 -12.50
C ALA A 148 -10.99 -10.07 -11.21
N ALA A 149 -12.04 -10.47 -10.51
CA ALA A 149 -12.33 -9.92 -9.18
C ALA A 149 -11.14 -10.16 -8.23
N PRO A 150 -10.92 -9.29 -7.23
CA PRO A 150 -9.93 -9.55 -6.21
C PRO A 150 -10.22 -10.89 -5.53
N ASP A 151 -9.18 -11.64 -5.23
CA ASP A 151 -9.31 -12.81 -4.37
C ASP A 151 -9.82 -12.37 -3.00
N MET A 152 -11.01 -12.85 -2.64
CA MET A 152 -11.70 -12.54 -1.39
C MET A 152 -11.57 -13.68 -0.39
N SER A 153 -10.72 -14.70 -0.67
CA SER A 153 -10.45 -15.78 0.27
C SER A 153 -9.86 -15.27 1.57
N SER A 154 -10.12 -16.01 2.64
CA SER A 154 -9.52 -15.72 3.94
C SER A 154 -7.99 -15.81 3.85
N ARG A 155 -7.32 -14.82 4.41
CA ARG A 155 -5.85 -14.86 4.57
C ARG A 155 -5.44 -15.42 5.92
N ASN A 156 -6.41 -15.78 6.76
CA ASN A 156 -6.16 -16.35 8.08
C ASN A 156 -5.38 -17.67 7.96
N TYR A 157 -4.33 -17.79 8.74
CA TYR A 157 -3.53 -19.04 8.82
C TYR A 157 -4.08 -20.05 9.84
N GLY A 158 -5.04 -19.66 10.67
CA GLY A 158 -5.58 -20.52 11.75
C GLY A 158 -4.45 -21.03 12.66
N ASP A 159 -4.49 -22.33 12.95
CA ASP A 159 -3.50 -23.00 13.80
C ASP A 159 -2.13 -23.23 13.12
N ASN A 160 -2.03 -22.96 11.82
CA ASN A 160 -0.75 -23.07 11.11
C ASN A 160 0.17 -21.90 11.42
N ALA A 161 -0.34 -20.77 11.92
CA ALA A 161 0.45 -19.56 12.13
C ALA A 161 1.67 -19.81 13.03
N GLU A 162 1.46 -20.41 14.22
CA GLU A 162 2.55 -20.72 15.15
C GLU A 162 3.51 -21.78 14.60
N ARG A 163 2.97 -22.79 13.91
CA ARG A 163 3.79 -23.84 13.29
C ARG A 163 4.76 -23.27 12.26
N VAL A 164 4.27 -22.34 11.42
CA VAL A 164 5.11 -21.66 10.42
C VAL A 164 6.11 -20.73 11.11
N ILE A 165 5.69 -19.95 12.12
CA ILE A 165 6.59 -19.10 12.91
C ILE A 165 7.73 -19.92 13.52
N ALA A 166 7.42 -21.05 14.14
CA ALA A 166 8.43 -21.94 14.73
C ALA A 166 9.42 -22.49 13.71
N ALA A 167 9.01 -22.66 12.46
CA ALA A 167 9.87 -23.11 11.36
C ALA A 167 10.77 -22.02 10.77
N ILE A 168 10.62 -20.74 11.14
CA ILE A 168 11.51 -19.66 10.68
C ILE A 168 12.89 -19.82 11.33
N LYS A 169 13.93 -19.90 10.49
CA LYS A 169 15.31 -20.08 10.96
C LYS A 169 15.95 -18.80 11.51
N ASP A 170 15.63 -17.66 10.91
CA ASP A 170 16.13 -16.35 11.35
C ASP A 170 15.36 -15.90 12.59
N ASP A 171 16.06 -15.76 13.72
CA ASP A 171 15.46 -15.45 15.02
C ASP A 171 14.78 -14.09 15.03
N THR A 172 15.31 -13.12 14.33
CA THR A 172 14.75 -11.76 14.26
C THR A 172 13.49 -11.74 13.40
N ALA A 173 13.53 -12.40 12.22
CA ALA A 173 12.34 -12.52 11.38
C ALA A 173 11.24 -13.32 12.06
N ARG A 174 11.61 -14.40 12.79
CA ARG A 174 10.67 -15.18 13.60
C ARG A 174 10.00 -14.30 14.66
N PHE A 175 10.77 -13.47 15.35
CA PHE A 175 10.25 -12.53 16.35
C PHE A 175 9.34 -11.46 15.73
N CYS A 176 9.69 -10.92 14.56
CA CYS A 176 8.80 -10.00 13.83
C CYS A 176 7.45 -10.65 13.48
N CYS A 177 7.45 -11.92 13.05
CA CYS A 177 6.20 -12.65 12.76
C CYS A 177 5.42 -12.94 14.04
N HIS A 178 6.10 -13.28 15.15
CA HIS A 178 5.48 -13.42 16.46
C HIS A 178 4.77 -12.13 16.89
N LEU A 179 5.44 -10.98 16.82
CA LEU A 179 4.84 -9.69 17.16
C LEU A 179 3.59 -9.36 16.29
N GLN A 180 3.61 -9.71 14.98
CA GLN A 180 2.45 -9.53 14.12
C GLN A 180 1.26 -10.39 14.58
N LEU A 181 1.53 -11.66 14.95
CA LEU A 181 0.50 -12.59 15.37
C LEU A 181 -0.02 -12.25 16.78
N SER A 182 0.85 -11.89 17.73
CA SER A 182 0.47 -11.66 19.13
C SER A 182 -0.20 -10.32 19.39
N TYR A 183 0.18 -9.29 18.60
CA TYR A 183 -0.29 -7.92 18.83
C TYR A 183 -1.04 -7.31 17.64
N GLY A 184 -1.30 -8.09 16.60
CA GLY A 184 -2.01 -7.64 15.41
C GLY A 184 -1.25 -6.58 14.61
N LEU A 185 0.08 -6.54 14.66
CA LEU A 185 0.89 -5.52 13.99
C LEU A 185 0.87 -5.69 12.47
N ARG A 186 1.01 -4.58 11.72
CA ARG A 186 1.37 -4.65 10.31
C ARG A 186 2.84 -5.05 10.17
N ALA A 187 3.21 -5.61 9.01
CA ALA A 187 4.59 -6.05 8.78
C ALA A 187 5.63 -4.97 9.10
N ASN A 188 5.42 -3.73 8.64
CA ASN A 188 6.34 -2.63 8.92
C ASN A 188 6.34 -2.17 10.37
N GLU A 189 5.30 -2.43 11.13
CA GLU A 189 5.20 -2.11 12.55
C GLU A 189 5.96 -3.15 13.41
N SER A 190 6.13 -4.37 12.91
CA SER A 190 6.80 -5.45 13.65
C SER A 190 8.33 -5.45 13.58
N TYR A 191 8.93 -4.81 12.57
CA TYR A 191 10.38 -4.69 12.48
C TYR A 191 10.89 -3.27 12.77
N LYS A 192 10.00 -2.30 12.84
CA LYS A 192 10.27 -0.91 13.14
C LYS A 192 9.77 -0.60 14.55
N ILE A 193 10.66 -0.62 15.50
CA ILE A 193 10.33 -0.58 16.92
C ILE A 193 10.48 0.82 17.47
N HIS A 194 9.54 1.22 18.31
CA HIS A 194 9.56 2.47 19.06
C HIS A 194 9.25 2.16 20.53
N LEU A 195 10.28 2.22 21.39
CA LEU A 195 10.13 2.11 22.82
C LEU A 195 9.85 3.49 23.42
N ILE A 196 9.12 3.53 24.52
CA ILE A 196 8.82 4.77 25.22
C ILE A 196 9.76 4.87 26.43
N PRO A 197 10.64 5.90 26.49
CA PRO A 197 11.55 6.06 27.62
C PRO A 197 10.81 6.08 28.97
N GLY A 198 11.30 5.29 29.91
CA GLY A 198 10.73 5.21 31.27
C GLY A 198 9.40 4.45 31.38
N ARG A 199 8.95 3.79 30.31
CA ARG A 199 7.75 2.92 30.35
C ARG A 199 8.12 1.49 29.95
N GLU A 200 7.85 0.56 30.85
CA GLU A 200 8.08 -0.87 30.62
C GLU A 200 6.84 -1.55 30.06
N ASN A 201 7.03 -2.66 29.36
CA ASN A 201 6.01 -3.51 28.79
C ASN A 201 5.06 -2.82 27.81
N VAL A 202 5.53 -1.75 27.15
CA VAL A 202 4.80 -1.03 26.13
C VAL A 202 5.69 -0.69 24.93
N MET A 203 5.08 -0.62 23.77
CA MET A 203 5.69 -0.05 22.57
C MET A 203 4.74 0.94 21.89
N GLU A 204 5.30 1.97 21.26
CA GLU A 204 4.54 2.92 20.45
C GLU A 204 4.48 2.42 19.00
N ILE A 205 3.30 2.35 18.43
CA ILE A 205 3.06 1.96 17.04
C ILE A 205 2.82 3.20 16.20
N HIS A 206 3.69 3.44 15.23
CA HIS A 206 3.53 4.50 14.24
C HIS A 206 2.72 3.98 13.06
N GLN A 207 1.43 4.28 13.06
CA GLN A 207 0.50 3.79 12.06
C GLN A 207 0.61 4.54 10.74
N LYS A 208 0.10 3.90 9.67
CA LYS A 208 -0.08 4.54 8.37
C LYS A 208 -1.01 5.76 8.53
N GLY A 209 -0.55 6.92 8.08
CA GLY A 209 -1.31 8.19 8.22
C GLY A 209 -0.87 9.04 9.41
N GLY A 210 0.19 8.62 10.15
CA GLY A 210 0.82 9.42 11.21
C GLY A 210 0.21 9.25 12.60
N ALA A 211 -0.87 8.50 12.74
CA ALA A 211 -1.43 8.19 14.06
C ALA A 211 -0.45 7.33 14.88
N ARG A 212 -0.43 7.57 16.18
CA ARG A 212 0.38 6.81 17.14
C ARG A 212 -0.53 6.14 18.14
N THR A 213 -0.25 4.88 18.44
CA THR A 213 -0.95 4.11 19.48
C THR A 213 0.06 3.39 20.35
N ILE A 214 -0.30 3.20 21.62
CA ILE A 214 0.50 2.43 22.56
C ILE A 214 -0.07 1.02 22.61
N LYS A 215 0.80 0.02 22.52
CA LYS A 215 0.48 -1.39 22.69
C LYS A 215 1.19 -1.91 23.92
N GLU A 216 0.43 -2.55 24.81
CA GLU A 216 0.99 -3.37 25.87
C GLU A 216 1.57 -4.64 25.26
N VAL A 217 2.72 -5.04 25.74
CA VAL A 217 3.41 -6.26 25.33
C VAL A 217 3.78 -7.09 26.55
N SER A 218 3.95 -8.39 26.38
CA SER A 218 4.39 -9.24 27.47
C SER A 218 5.76 -8.80 28.00
N PRO A 219 6.05 -9.01 29.30
CA PRO A 219 7.38 -8.71 29.85
C PRO A 219 8.50 -9.42 29.09
N GLU A 220 8.27 -10.66 28.63
CA GLU A 220 9.23 -11.44 27.84
C GLU A 220 9.52 -10.77 26.51
N ASP A 221 8.48 -10.39 25.76
CA ASP A 221 8.63 -9.69 24.48
C ASP A 221 9.28 -8.33 24.65
N TYR A 222 8.93 -7.60 25.73
CA TYR A 222 9.54 -6.32 26.04
C TYR A 222 11.03 -6.46 26.30
N GLN A 223 11.45 -7.42 27.11
CA GLN A 223 12.88 -7.67 27.37
C GLN A 223 13.63 -8.03 26.09
N LYS A 224 13.02 -8.80 25.22
CA LYS A 224 13.59 -9.12 23.90
C LYS A 224 13.71 -7.87 23.02
N LEU A 225 12.69 -7.01 22.98
CA LEU A 225 12.75 -5.72 22.28
C LEU A 225 13.89 -4.87 22.83
N VAL A 226 14.00 -4.72 24.16
CA VAL A 226 15.11 -3.96 24.79
C VAL A 226 16.47 -4.56 24.44
N SER A 227 16.63 -5.87 24.48
CA SER A 227 17.90 -6.52 24.12
C SER A 227 18.33 -6.26 22.67
N LEU A 228 17.36 -6.18 21.74
CA LEU A 228 17.61 -5.91 20.32
C LEU A 228 17.85 -4.40 20.03
N SER A 229 17.45 -3.54 20.95
CA SER A 229 17.54 -2.08 20.74
C SER A 229 18.97 -1.53 20.74
N GLY A 230 19.86 -2.19 21.44
CA GLY A 230 21.23 -1.67 21.69
C GLY A 230 21.22 -0.30 22.39
N GLY A 231 20.24 -0.05 23.26
CA GLY A 231 20.05 1.20 23.99
C GLY A 231 19.37 2.32 23.21
N ARG A 232 18.75 2.03 22.08
CA ARG A 232 18.01 3.01 21.25
C ARG A 232 16.50 2.86 21.46
N ASP A 233 15.79 3.97 21.55
CA ASP A 233 14.32 3.95 21.66
C ASP A 233 13.63 3.73 20.31
N ASN A 234 14.27 4.14 19.21
CA ASN A 234 13.78 3.99 17.84
C ASN A 234 14.80 3.22 17.00
N TYR A 235 14.43 2.05 16.51
CA TYR A 235 15.36 1.20 15.78
C TYR A 235 14.66 0.21 14.85
N TYR A 236 15.42 -0.34 13.90
CA TYR A 236 14.99 -1.41 13.03
C TYR A 236 15.64 -2.72 13.48
N ILE A 237 14.83 -3.75 13.71
CA ILE A 237 15.33 -5.10 14.03
C ILE A 237 15.47 -5.97 12.79
N SER A 238 14.81 -5.59 11.70
CA SER A 238 14.88 -6.27 10.41
C SER A 238 14.39 -5.33 9.31
N ASP A 239 14.10 -5.86 8.13
CA ASP A 239 13.43 -5.19 7.02
C ASP A 239 12.34 -6.08 6.41
N TYR A 240 11.47 -5.46 5.60
CA TYR A 240 10.34 -6.17 5.00
C TYR A 240 10.77 -7.38 4.16
N GLN A 241 11.81 -7.26 3.36
CA GLN A 241 12.20 -8.32 2.42
C GLN A 241 12.76 -9.54 3.17
N THR A 242 13.54 -9.31 4.21
CA THR A 242 14.09 -10.35 5.07
C THR A 242 12.97 -11.11 5.78
N VAL A 243 12.04 -10.40 6.44
CA VAL A 243 10.91 -11.03 7.14
C VAL A 243 9.99 -11.75 6.14
N ARG A 244 9.70 -11.13 4.99
CA ARG A 244 8.83 -11.70 3.96
C ARG A 244 9.40 -12.99 3.34
N ARG A 245 10.71 -13.00 3.06
CA ARG A 245 11.41 -14.18 2.54
C ARG A 245 11.41 -15.30 3.57
N ALA A 246 11.83 -15.01 4.80
CA ALA A 246 11.87 -15.98 5.89
C ALA A 246 10.51 -16.64 6.15
N TRP A 247 9.42 -15.85 6.06
CA TRP A 247 8.04 -16.34 6.14
C TRP A 247 7.70 -17.28 4.98
N GLY A 248 7.94 -16.87 3.72
CA GLY A 248 7.68 -17.69 2.53
C GLY A 248 8.41 -19.03 2.58
N ASP A 249 9.72 -18.99 2.86
CA ASP A 249 10.54 -20.19 3.00
C ASP A 249 10.03 -21.13 4.12
N ALA A 250 9.46 -20.59 5.18
CA ALA A 250 8.85 -21.37 6.25
C ALA A 250 7.51 -21.97 5.82
N CYS A 251 6.66 -21.22 5.12
CA CYS A 251 5.42 -21.75 4.53
C CYS A 251 5.71 -22.93 3.59
N ASP A 252 6.68 -22.79 2.69
CA ASP A 252 7.07 -23.84 1.75
C ASP A 252 7.54 -25.10 2.49
N ARG A 253 8.39 -24.95 3.52
CA ARG A 253 8.87 -26.10 4.33
C ARG A 253 7.74 -26.80 5.08
N MET A 254 6.72 -26.07 5.49
CA MET A 254 5.60 -26.62 6.25
C MET A 254 4.44 -27.08 5.37
N GLY A 255 4.51 -26.89 4.05
CA GLY A 255 3.41 -27.19 3.12
C GLY A 255 2.17 -26.34 3.37
N VAL A 256 2.34 -25.10 3.85
CA VAL A 256 1.25 -24.16 4.13
C VAL A 256 1.18 -23.11 3.02
N ALA A 257 -0.02 -22.84 2.52
CA ALA A 257 -0.21 -21.80 1.51
C ALA A 257 0.26 -20.43 2.02
N ASP A 258 1.05 -19.71 1.22
CA ASP A 258 1.59 -18.42 1.59
C ASP A 258 0.61 -17.27 1.29
N ASN A 259 -0.21 -16.90 2.26
CA ASN A 259 -1.15 -15.78 2.20
C ASN A 259 -0.47 -14.41 2.50
N GLY A 260 0.86 -14.37 2.61
CA GLY A 260 1.67 -13.20 2.93
C GLY A 260 1.64 -12.82 4.40
N LEU A 261 2.55 -11.94 4.82
CA LEU A 261 2.66 -11.48 6.21
C LEU A 261 1.36 -10.86 6.75
N HIS A 262 0.53 -10.29 5.89
CA HIS A 262 -0.75 -9.71 6.32
C HIS A 262 -1.75 -10.75 6.81
N GLY A 263 -1.56 -12.02 6.46
CA GLY A 263 -2.30 -13.14 6.97
C GLY A 263 -2.12 -13.36 8.48
N LEU A 264 -0.95 -13.04 9.05
CA LEU A 264 -0.73 -13.09 10.50
C LEU A 264 -1.64 -12.11 11.26
N ARG A 265 -1.78 -10.90 10.71
CA ARG A 265 -2.71 -9.90 11.28
C ARG A 265 -4.18 -10.31 11.10
N ALA A 266 -4.52 -11.01 10.01
CA ALA A 266 -5.85 -11.59 9.83
C ALA A 266 -6.09 -12.70 10.87
N THR A 267 -5.10 -13.55 11.13
CA THR A 267 -5.17 -14.59 12.18
C THR A 267 -5.39 -13.98 13.58
N TYR A 268 -4.64 -12.92 13.91
CA TYR A 268 -4.89 -12.15 15.13
C TYR A 268 -6.33 -11.63 15.20
N ALA A 269 -6.83 -11.01 14.13
CA ALA A 269 -8.18 -10.44 14.09
C ALA A 269 -9.27 -11.51 14.34
N HIS A 270 -9.13 -12.69 13.72
CA HIS A 270 -10.05 -13.80 13.98
C HIS A 270 -10.02 -14.25 15.45
N ARG A 271 -8.83 -14.47 16.00
CA ARG A 271 -8.67 -14.91 17.40
C ARG A 271 -9.20 -13.90 18.39
N SER A 272 -8.92 -12.63 18.17
CA SER A 272 -9.44 -11.55 19.02
C SER A 272 -10.97 -11.46 18.91
N TYR A 273 -11.52 -11.55 17.69
CA TYR A 273 -12.97 -11.58 17.51
C TYR A 273 -13.63 -12.74 18.25
N ASP A 274 -13.11 -13.97 18.09
CA ASP A 274 -13.63 -15.16 18.76
C ASP A 274 -13.52 -15.05 20.29
N ALA A 275 -12.42 -14.47 20.80
CA ALA A 275 -12.24 -14.22 22.22
C ALA A 275 -13.25 -13.19 22.77
N HIS A 276 -13.59 -12.16 22.01
CA HIS A 276 -14.62 -11.19 22.38
C HIS A 276 -16.01 -11.81 22.38
N ILE A 277 -16.34 -12.62 21.37
CA ILE A 277 -17.61 -13.39 21.34
C ILE A 277 -17.69 -14.35 22.54
N ALA A 278 -16.62 -15.07 22.84
CA ALA A 278 -16.58 -15.99 23.98
C ALA A 278 -16.76 -15.28 25.34
N ARG A 279 -16.43 -13.99 25.43
CA ARG A 279 -16.69 -13.13 26.60
C ARG A 279 -18.09 -12.54 26.62
N GLY A 280 -18.95 -12.87 25.66
CA GLY A 280 -20.35 -12.49 25.62
C GLY A 280 -20.66 -11.19 24.86
N LEU A 281 -19.70 -10.61 24.13
CA LEU A 281 -19.96 -9.46 23.28
C LEU A 281 -20.81 -9.87 22.07
N SER A 282 -21.68 -8.99 21.63
CA SER A 282 -22.36 -9.15 20.33
C SER A 282 -21.35 -9.08 19.16
N ALA A 283 -21.73 -9.60 18.01
CA ALA A 283 -20.89 -9.55 16.81
C ALA A 283 -20.47 -8.11 16.42
N ALA A 284 -21.33 -7.12 16.63
CA ALA A 284 -21.05 -5.71 16.36
C ALA A 284 -20.02 -5.15 17.34
N GLU A 285 -20.18 -5.43 18.64
CA GLU A 285 -19.24 -5.01 19.68
C GLU A 285 -17.88 -5.67 19.50
N ALA A 286 -17.84 -7.00 19.25
CA ALA A 286 -16.59 -7.71 18.99
C ALA A 286 -15.84 -7.13 17.78
N LYS A 287 -16.53 -6.79 16.69
CA LYS A 287 -15.92 -6.10 15.55
C LYS A 287 -15.38 -4.72 15.91
N ALA A 288 -16.07 -3.96 16.75
CA ALA A 288 -15.63 -2.65 17.20
C ALA A 288 -14.33 -2.75 18.02
N GLU A 289 -14.25 -3.70 18.95
CA GLU A 289 -13.05 -3.97 19.74
C GLU A 289 -11.86 -4.37 18.85
N VAL A 290 -12.05 -5.33 17.94
CA VAL A 290 -11.01 -5.72 16.98
C VAL A 290 -10.57 -4.53 16.11
N SER A 291 -11.51 -3.66 15.69
CA SER A 291 -11.17 -2.45 14.93
C SER A 291 -10.26 -1.52 15.71
N GLN A 292 -10.56 -1.32 16.99
CA GLN A 292 -9.75 -0.49 17.90
C GLN A 292 -8.37 -1.11 18.15
N GLU A 293 -8.30 -2.40 18.44
CA GLU A 293 -7.06 -3.14 18.65
C GLU A 293 -6.13 -3.06 17.42
N LEU A 294 -6.71 -3.15 16.24
CA LEU A 294 -5.99 -3.01 14.98
C LEU A 294 -5.69 -1.56 14.60
N GLY A 295 -6.18 -0.57 15.35
CA GLY A 295 -5.99 0.85 15.07
C GLY A 295 -6.66 1.29 13.77
N HIS A 296 -7.87 0.79 13.50
CA HIS A 296 -8.70 1.24 12.40
C HIS A 296 -9.76 2.25 12.87
N THR A 297 -9.99 3.29 12.07
CA THR A 297 -11.02 4.31 12.31
C THR A 297 -12.37 3.95 11.67
N ARG A 298 -12.41 2.88 10.85
CA ARG A 298 -13.59 2.44 10.10
C ARG A 298 -13.83 0.94 10.34
N LEU A 299 -15.03 0.60 10.77
CA LEU A 299 -15.42 -0.79 11.09
C LEU A 299 -15.39 -1.72 9.88
N GLU A 300 -15.73 -1.21 8.68
CA GLU A 300 -15.78 -2.03 7.45
C GLU A 300 -14.43 -2.64 7.08
N ILE A 301 -13.33 -2.07 7.60
CA ILE A 301 -11.99 -2.63 7.36
C ILE A 301 -11.83 -3.98 8.07
N VAL A 302 -12.48 -4.18 9.22
CA VAL A 302 -12.42 -5.44 9.97
C VAL A 302 -13.02 -6.58 9.18
N ASP A 303 -14.09 -6.34 8.42
CA ASP A 303 -14.71 -7.36 7.55
C ASP A 303 -13.72 -7.92 6.50
N THR A 304 -12.68 -7.16 6.17
CA THR A 304 -11.62 -7.63 5.27
C THR A 304 -10.71 -8.66 5.93
N TYR A 305 -10.59 -8.62 7.24
CA TYR A 305 -9.79 -9.58 8.02
C TYR A 305 -10.60 -10.79 8.45
N LEU A 306 -11.90 -10.62 8.74
CA LEU A 306 -12.79 -11.67 9.23
C LEU A 306 -13.49 -12.50 8.13
N ARG A 307 -12.96 -12.49 6.93
CA ARG A 307 -13.42 -13.30 5.79
C ARG A 307 -12.93 -14.72 5.87
#